data_d4e7cd90365bd2b88ce3c40a5fc28184
#
_entry.id   d4e7cd90365bd2b88ce3c40a5fc28184
#
_cell.length_a   1.000
_cell.length_b   1.000
_cell.length_c   1.000
_cell.angle_alpha   90.00
_cell.angle_beta   90.00
_cell.angle_gamma   90.00
#
_symmetry.space_group_name_H-M   'P 1'
#
loop_
_entity.id
_entity.type
_entity.pdbx_description
1 polymer ?
#
loop_
_entity_poly.entity_id
_entity_poly.type
_entity_poly.pdbx_seq_one_letter_code
_entity_poly.pdbx_strand_id
1 'polypeptide(L)'
;MSLKEILKQKLDSQAAIVQGAIDAARAMNEEEQKLYDDLEVEIKNLEKTIEAEDKLKDREKLNKTPVNEPIYAKPKDPNEKKWKGGMGEFLQAVAKASSPGGRMENRLIYQNSASGLNESVSSEGGFMLENDFIQDMFDVMMSESQVANRIRMIPIGANTNRLRTLGIDETSRANGSRWGGVQAYWIAEAETVTKSKPKFREIDMALQKLLALCYVTDDLLQDATALEAIVKQAYADEMSFKIDDAIINGSGVGMPLGVLNSDALVTVAKEKDQAAGTIKYENILKMWSSVPARLRANAVWYINQEIEPQLYTMALNIGTGGAPVFLPSGGASASQYSTLLNRPIIPIEQCSVLGKKGDIILADPTQYIGIDKKAPTADVSIHVRFLYDEQVFRFIYKFNGAPYRNKPIIPYKGANALSPFVTLGDR
;
A
#
# COMPACT_ATOMS: atom_id res chain seq x y z
N MET A 1 -36.97 -47.06 16.50
CA MET A 1 -35.81 -47.93 16.53
C MET A 1 -35.20 -47.98 15.14
N SER A 2 -33.91 -47.83 15.02
CA SER A 2 -33.22 -47.96 13.74
C SER A 2 -33.04 -49.44 13.39
N LEU A 3 -32.94 -49.78 12.10
CA LEU A 3 -32.69 -51.16 11.68
C LEU A 3 -31.42 -51.77 12.32
N LYS A 4 -30.41 -50.94 12.57
CA LYS A 4 -29.16 -51.32 13.27
C LYS A 4 -29.38 -51.62 14.74
N GLU A 5 -30.33 -50.96 15.43
CA GLU A 5 -30.71 -51.25 16.82
C GLU A 5 -31.47 -52.56 16.89
N ILE A 6 -32.36 -52.84 15.92
CA ILE A 6 -33.11 -54.12 15.89
C ILE A 6 -32.15 -55.29 15.60
N LEU A 7 -31.19 -55.11 14.70
CA LEU A 7 -30.15 -56.11 14.43
C LEU A 7 -29.36 -56.43 15.71
N LYS A 8 -28.95 -55.42 16.46
CA LYS A 8 -28.19 -55.59 17.71
C LYS A 8 -29.00 -56.38 18.72
N GLN A 9 -30.30 -56.05 18.92
CA GLN A 9 -31.18 -56.78 19.83
C GLN A 9 -31.35 -58.25 19.45
N LYS A 10 -31.45 -58.56 18.12
CA LYS A 10 -31.56 -59.93 17.67
C LYS A 10 -30.27 -60.71 17.86
N LEU A 11 -29.11 -60.12 17.64
CA LEU A 11 -27.79 -60.70 17.92
C LEU A 11 -27.60 -60.94 19.43
N ASP A 12 -28.00 -60.03 20.29
CA ASP A 12 -27.94 -60.19 21.76
C ASP A 12 -28.86 -61.35 22.20
N SER A 13 -30.06 -61.49 21.61
CA SER A 13 -30.96 -62.59 21.90
C SER A 13 -30.41 -63.96 21.45
N GLN A 14 -29.80 -64.03 20.28
CA GLN A 14 -29.15 -65.22 19.79
C GLN A 14 -27.96 -65.67 20.67
N ALA A 15 -27.14 -64.67 21.09
CA ALA A 15 -26.04 -64.90 22.03
C ALA A 15 -26.54 -65.41 23.40
N ALA A 16 -27.66 -64.90 23.90
CA ALA A 16 -28.24 -65.36 25.17
C ALA A 16 -28.69 -66.83 25.14
N ILE A 17 -29.24 -67.28 24.01
CA ILE A 17 -29.64 -68.70 23.86
C ILE A 17 -28.39 -69.60 23.94
N VAL A 18 -27.31 -69.22 23.19
CA VAL A 18 -26.07 -69.99 23.20
C VAL A 18 -25.42 -69.95 24.59
N GLN A 19 -25.39 -68.83 25.24
CA GLN A 19 -24.80 -68.67 26.56
C GLN A 19 -25.58 -69.50 27.60
N GLY A 20 -26.90 -69.56 27.55
CA GLY A 20 -27.72 -70.39 28.41
C GLY A 20 -27.46 -71.88 28.26
N ALA A 21 -27.22 -72.36 27.08
CA ALA A 21 -26.82 -73.77 26.83
C ALA A 21 -25.41 -74.04 27.36
N ILE A 22 -24.45 -73.14 27.22
CA ILE A 22 -23.09 -73.24 27.75
C ILE A 22 -23.11 -73.28 29.30
N ASP A 23 -23.84 -72.34 29.90
CA ASP A 23 -23.92 -72.21 31.37
C ASP A 23 -24.58 -73.47 32.02
N ALA A 24 -25.46 -74.15 31.26
CA ALA A 24 -26.11 -75.35 31.67
C ALA A 24 -25.29 -76.65 31.36
N ALA A 25 -24.09 -76.44 30.74
CA ALA A 25 -23.20 -77.54 30.31
C ALA A 25 -23.91 -78.63 29.50
N ARG A 26 -24.86 -78.31 28.63
CA ARG A 26 -25.64 -79.23 27.78
C ARG A 26 -25.73 -78.70 26.34
N ALA A 27 -26.01 -79.61 25.40
CA ALA A 27 -26.36 -79.23 24.05
C ALA A 27 -27.72 -78.47 24.05
N MET A 28 -27.93 -77.61 23.07
CA MET A 28 -29.17 -76.92 22.84
C MET A 28 -30.34 -77.92 22.63
N ASN A 29 -31.49 -77.68 23.22
CA ASN A 29 -32.70 -78.43 22.99
C ASN A 29 -33.27 -78.15 21.58
N GLU A 30 -34.14 -79.00 21.04
CA GLU A 30 -34.79 -78.85 19.73
C GLU A 30 -35.54 -77.51 19.60
N GLU A 31 -36.12 -77.03 20.70
CA GLU A 31 -36.81 -75.67 20.73
C GLU A 31 -35.82 -74.51 20.71
N GLU A 32 -34.72 -74.63 21.43
CA GLU A 32 -33.63 -73.59 21.44
C GLU A 32 -32.93 -73.57 20.07
N GLN A 33 -32.76 -74.71 19.45
CA GLN A 33 -32.16 -74.83 18.12
C GLN A 33 -33.05 -74.20 17.04
N LYS A 34 -34.38 -74.44 17.12
CA LYS A 34 -35.33 -73.74 16.23
C LYS A 34 -35.34 -72.21 16.38
N LEU A 35 -35.34 -71.77 17.61
CA LEU A 35 -35.31 -70.29 17.90
C LEU A 35 -33.99 -69.69 17.42
N TYR A 36 -32.87 -70.41 17.54
CA TYR A 36 -31.58 -70.00 17.02
C TYR A 36 -31.59 -69.83 15.48
N ASP A 37 -32.09 -70.88 14.78
CA ASP A 37 -32.17 -70.91 13.32
C ASP A 37 -33.12 -69.82 12.79
N ASP A 38 -34.27 -69.63 13.44
CA ASP A 38 -35.21 -68.55 13.06
C ASP A 38 -34.59 -67.13 13.24
N LEU A 39 -33.87 -66.90 14.35
CA LEU A 39 -33.13 -65.67 14.56
C LEU A 39 -32.01 -65.47 13.57
N GLU A 40 -31.31 -66.53 13.15
CA GLU A 40 -30.25 -66.43 12.14
C GLU A 40 -30.80 -66.02 10.77
N VAL A 41 -31.98 -66.52 10.38
CA VAL A 41 -32.67 -66.12 9.15
C VAL A 41 -33.08 -64.63 9.22
N GLU A 42 -33.63 -64.20 10.35
CA GLU A 42 -34.02 -62.79 10.55
C GLU A 42 -32.79 -61.87 10.52
N ILE A 43 -31.69 -62.21 11.18
CA ILE A 43 -30.44 -61.45 11.18
C ILE A 43 -29.91 -61.30 9.75
N LYS A 44 -29.82 -62.40 8.98
CA LYS A 44 -29.38 -62.36 7.59
C LYS A 44 -30.25 -61.45 6.69
N ASN A 45 -31.56 -61.44 6.92
CA ASN A 45 -32.47 -60.57 6.19
C ASN A 45 -32.29 -59.10 6.59
N LEU A 46 -32.09 -58.78 7.87
CA LEU A 46 -31.81 -57.44 8.35
C LEU A 46 -30.49 -56.91 7.84
N GLU A 47 -29.43 -57.73 7.82
CA GLU A 47 -28.12 -57.35 7.27
C GLU A 47 -28.22 -56.98 5.78
N LYS A 48 -28.92 -57.81 4.97
CA LYS A 48 -29.18 -57.52 3.57
C LYS A 48 -29.95 -56.18 3.37
N THR A 49 -30.91 -55.93 4.25
CA THR A 49 -31.72 -54.72 4.17
C THR A 49 -30.86 -53.47 4.54
N ILE A 50 -30.03 -53.58 5.56
CA ILE A 50 -29.10 -52.51 5.97
C ILE A 50 -28.08 -52.23 4.84
N GLU A 51 -27.51 -53.32 4.23
CA GLU A 51 -26.58 -53.18 3.13
C GLU A 51 -27.24 -52.53 1.89
N ALA A 52 -28.51 -52.85 1.61
CA ALA A 52 -29.30 -52.20 0.56
C ALA A 52 -29.58 -50.73 0.87
N GLU A 53 -29.88 -50.39 2.14
CA GLU A 53 -30.09 -49.00 2.58
C GLU A 53 -28.80 -48.17 2.47
N ASP A 54 -27.68 -48.71 2.87
CA ASP A 54 -26.38 -48.02 2.78
C ASP A 54 -25.96 -47.85 1.29
N LYS A 55 -26.22 -48.82 0.43
CA LYS A 55 -26.05 -48.69 -1.04
C LYS A 55 -26.98 -47.65 -1.67
N LEU A 56 -28.22 -47.52 -1.18
CA LEU A 56 -29.15 -46.48 -1.63
C LEU A 56 -28.71 -45.09 -1.19
N LYS A 57 -28.24 -44.96 0.04
CA LYS A 57 -27.69 -43.68 0.54
C LYS A 57 -26.46 -43.23 -0.24
N ASP A 58 -25.58 -44.17 -0.61
CA ASP A 58 -24.41 -43.85 -1.44
C ASP A 58 -24.80 -43.48 -2.90
N ARG A 59 -25.84 -44.14 -3.46
CA ARG A 59 -26.42 -43.73 -4.76
C ARG A 59 -27.13 -42.40 -4.70
N GLU A 60 -27.81 -42.06 -3.61
CA GLU A 60 -28.42 -40.75 -3.42
C GLU A 60 -27.38 -39.64 -3.28
N LYS A 61 -26.23 -39.95 -2.64
CA LYS A 61 -25.09 -39.02 -2.60
C LYS A 61 -24.53 -38.77 -4.00
N LEU A 62 -24.41 -39.81 -4.81
CA LEU A 62 -23.95 -39.72 -6.21
C LEU A 62 -24.98 -38.97 -7.10
N ASN A 63 -26.28 -39.15 -6.88
CA ASN A 63 -27.32 -38.45 -7.63
C ASN A 63 -27.55 -37.00 -7.17
N LYS A 64 -27.11 -36.59 -5.97
CA LYS A 64 -27.13 -35.22 -5.48
C LYS A 64 -25.96 -34.40 -5.96
N THR A 65 -24.92 -35.00 -6.55
CA THR A 65 -23.92 -34.28 -7.32
C THR A 65 -24.48 -33.99 -8.71
N PRO A 66 -24.80 -32.74 -9.07
CA PRO A 66 -25.27 -32.43 -10.42
C PRO A 66 -24.16 -32.77 -11.41
N VAL A 67 -24.48 -33.56 -12.43
CA VAL A 67 -23.60 -34.02 -13.52
C VAL A 67 -23.15 -32.85 -14.42
N ASN A 68 -23.67 -31.64 -14.16
CA ASN A 68 -23.30 -30.36 -14.77
C ASN A 68 -23.10 -29.29 -13.69
N GLU A 69 -22.25 -29.55 -12.68
CA GLU A 69 -21.57 -28.39 -12.13
C GLU A 69 -20.66 -27.87 -13.26
N PRO A 70 -20.89 -26.64 -13.76
CA PRO A 70 -19.82 -25.96 -14.43
C PRO A 70 -18.65 -26.04 -13.45
N ILE A 71 -17.43 -26.23 -13.95
CA ILE A 71 -16.18 -26.28 -13.15
C ILE A 71 -15.97 -24.88 -12.50
N TYR A 72 -16.89 -24.46 -11.68
CA TYR A 72 -16.70 -23.41 -10.70
C TYR A 72 -16.13 -24.13 -9.50
N ALA A 73 -14.82 -24.04 -9.34
CA ALA A 73 -14.21 -24.31 -8.07
C ALA A 73 -15.08 -23.62 -7.01
N LYS A 74 -15.52 -24.37 -5.96
CA LYS A 74 -16.12 -23.74 -4.76
C LYS A 74 -15.34 -22.47 -4.48
N PRO A 75 -15.98 -21.35 -4.13
CA PRO A 75 -15.25 -20.21 -3.60
C PRO A 75 -14.41 -20.79 -2.45
N LYS A 76 -13.11 -20.93 -2.69
CA LYS A 76 -12.15 -21.24 -1.65
C LYS A 76 -12.30 -20.13 -0.62
N ASP A 77 -12.13 -20.48 0.65
CA ASP A 77 -12.10 -19.53 1.75
C ASP A 77 -11.38 -18.25 1.26
N PRO A 78 -12.01 -17.07 1.38
CA PRO A 78 -11.38 -15.83 0.91
C PRO A 78 -10.01 -15.57 1.51
N ASN A 79 -9.61 -16.32 2.54
CA ASN A 79 -8.30 -16.30 3.19
C ASN A 79 -7.32 -17.39 2.70
N GLU A 80 -7.70 -18.29 1.81
CA GLU A 80 -6.76 -19.30 1.31
C GLU A 80 -5.93 -18.71 0.18
N LYS A 81 -4.65 -18.38 0.48
CA LYS A 81 -3.69 -17.87 -0.51
C LYS A 81 -3.55 -18.86 -1.67
N LYS A 82 -3.82 -18.41 -2.88
CA LYS A 82 -3.75 -19.19 -4.13
C LYS A 82 -2.34 -19.72 -4.39
N TRP A 83 -1.33 -18.94 -3.99
CA TRP A 83 0.09 -19.25 -4.11
C TRP A 83 0.72 -19.31 -2.72
N LYS A 84 0.88 -20.54 -2.18
CA LYS A 84 1.43 -20.76 -0.83
C LYS A 84 2.92 -20.43 -0.73
N GLY A 85 3.64 -20.58 -1.84
CA GLY A 85 5.06 -20.25 -1.98
C GLY A 85 5.35 -18.82 -2.39
N GLY A 86 4.35 -17.92 -2.32
CA GLY A 86 4.53 -16.50 -2.62
C GLY A 86 4.60 -16.18 -4.10
N MET A 87 5.14 -14.99 -4.42
CA MET A 87 5.35 -14.51 -5.78
C MET A 87 6.31 -15.41 -6.57
N GLY A 88 7.29 -16.04 -5.90
CA GLY A 88 8.23 -16.94 -6.54
C GLY A 88 7.56 -18.19 -7.14
N GLU A 89 6.60 -18.80 -6.45
CA GLU A 89 5.82 -19.91 -6.98
C GLU A 89 4.98 -19.49 -8.21
N PHE A 90 4.41 -18.29 -8.17
CA PHE A 90 3.70 -17.70 -9.32
C PHE A 90 4.64 -17.50 -10.51
N LEU A 91 5.83 -16.94 -10.30
CA LEU A 91 6.83 -16.71 -11.35
C LEU A 91 7.30 -18.02 -11.98
N GLN A 92 7.53 -19.08 -11.17
CA GLN A 92 7.85 -20.42 -11.69
C GLN A 92 6.72 -21.03 -12.50
N ALA A 93 5.45 -20.82 -12.09
CA ALA A 93 4.30 -21.29 -12.84
C ALA A 93 4.18 -20.59 -14.20
N VAL A 94 4.46 -19.26 -14.25
CA VAL A 94 4.52 -18.48 -15.48
C VAL A 94 5.67 -18.95 -16.38
N ALA A 95 6.87 -19.17 -15.84
CA ALA A 95 8.01 -19.69 -16.58
C ALA A 95 7.74 -21.07 -17.16
N LYS A 96 7.12 -21.98 -16.40
CA LYS A 96 6.70 -23.31 -16.92
C LYS A 96 5.65 -23.21 -18.01
N ALA A 97 4.72 -22.26 -17.90
CA ALA A 97 3.69 -22.03 -18.94
C ALA A 97 4.28 -21.45 -20.23
N SER A 98 5.39 -20.69 -20.14
CA SER A 98 6.10 -20.09 -21.28
C SER A 98 7.03 -21.06 -22.02
N SER A 99 7.46 -22.17 -21.36
CA SER A 99 8.37 -23.14 -21.96
C SER A 99 7.72 -23.87 -23.14
N PRO A 100 8.48 -24.21 -24.22
CA PRO A 100 7.97 -24.98 -25.35
C PRO A 100 7.36 -26.32 -24.90
N GLY A 101 6.06 -26.52 -25.06
CA GLY A 101 5.33 -27.69 -24.57
C GLY A 101 4.93 -27.65 -23.09
N GLY A 102 5.13 -26.53 -22.42
CA GLY A 102 4.71 -26.31 -21.02
C GLY A 102 3.19 -26.36 -20.87
N ARG A 103 2.69 -26.99 -19.78
CA ARG A 103 1.27 -26.98 -19.45
C ARG A 103 0.97 -25.77 -18.59
N MET A 104 0.00 -24.96 -19.03
CA MET A 104 -0.53 -23.86 -18.23
C MET A 104 -1.21 -24.42 -16.98
N GLU A 105 -0.79 -24.01 -15.79
CA GLU A 105 -1.43 -24.40 -14.55
C GLU A 105 -2.82 -23.78 -14.43
N ASN A 106 -3.78 -24.55 -13.92
CA ASN A 106 -5.17 -24.04 -13.72
C ASN A 106 -5.23 -22.81 -12.79
N ARG A 107 -4.23 -22.62 -11.95
CA ARG A 107 -4.10 -21.47 -11.05
C ARG A 107 -3.77 -20.16 -11.78
N LEU A 108 -3.15 -20.21 -12.96
CA LEU A 108 -2.86 -19.06 -13.82
C LEU A 108 -4.10 -18.61 -14.62
N ILE A 109 -5.10 -19.46 -14.77
CA ILE A 109 -6.32 -19.14 -15.51
C ILE A 109 -7.26 -18.37 -14.59
N TYR A 110 -7.39 -17.06 -14.82
CA TYR A 110 -8.42 -16.25 -14.18
C TYR A 110 -9.77 -16.56 -14.84
N GLN A 111 -10.62 -17.29 -14.16
CA GLN A 111 -12.01 -17.46 -14.54
C GLN A 111 -12.83 -16.25 -14.08
N ASN A 112 -12.73 -15.14 -14.76
CA ASN A 112 -13.73 -14.08 -14.67
C ASN A 112 -14.74 -14.25 -15.81
N SER A 113 -15.84 -14.87 -15.53
CA SER A 113 -17.01 -14.88 -16.41
C SER A 113 -17.73 -13.53 -16.32
N ALA A 114 -17.24 -12.53 -17.08
CA ALA A 114 -18.01 -11.35 -17.41
C ALA A 114 -18.04 -11.23 -18.93
N SER A 115 -19.23 -11.34 -19.50
CA SER A 115 -19.53 -11.12 -20.91
C SER A 115 -19.31 -9.64 -21.26
N GLY A 116 -18.17 -9.29 -21.87
CA GLY A 116 -17.87 -7.96 -22.40
C GLY A 116 -16.37 -7.75 -22.44
N LEU A 117 -15.87 -7.25 -23.58
CA LEU A 117 -14.47 -6.92 -23.90
C LEU A 117 -13.48 -7.17 -22.73
N ASN A 118 -12.88 -8.34 -22.73
CA ASN A 118 -12.07 -8.84 -21.64
C ASN A 118 -10.63 -8.44 -21.87
N GLU A 119 -10.11 -7.57 -20.99
CA GLU A 119 -8.68 -7.18 -20.93
C GLU A 119 -7.78 -8.32 -20.41
N SER A 120 -8.36 -9.47 -20.03
CA SER A 120 -7.65 -10.63 -19.44
C SER A 120 -7.71 -11.87 -20.33
N VAL A 121 -7.43 -11.73 -21.64
CA VAL A 121 -7.25 -12.90 -22.50
C VAL A 121 -5.83 -13.40 -22.34
N SER A 122 -5.65 -14.45 -21.55
CA SER A 122 -4.37 -15.18 -21.39
C SER A 122 -3.83 -15.79 -22.70
N SER A 123 -4.59 -15.72 -23.79
CA SER A 123 -4.13 -16.12 -25.15
C SER A 123 -3.07 -15.20 -25.72
N GLU A 124 -2.85 -13.99 -25.16
CA GLU A 124 -1.82 -13.05 -25.57
C GLU A 124 -0.63 -13.02 -24.59
N GLY A 125 -0.48 -13.99 -23.70
CA GLY A 125 0.68 -14.17 -22.83
C GLY A 125 0.84 -13.14 -21.71
N GLY A 126 -0.22 -12.41 -21.36
CA GLY A 126 -0.27 -11.52 -20.20
C GLY A 126 -0.82 -12.23 -18.97
N PHE A 127 -0.07 -12.24 -17.87
CA PHE A 127 -0.52 -12.76 -16.58
C PHE A 127 -0.60 -11.63 -15.57
N MET A 128 -1.72 -11.55 -14.86
CA MET A 128 -1.95 -10.56 -13.81
C MET A 128 -1.43 -11.09 -12.47
N LEU A 129 -0.63 -10.30 -11.76
CA LEU A 129 -0.20 -10.64 -10.40
C LEU A 129 -1.37 -10.57 -9.41
N GLU A 130 -1.31 -11.40 -8.38
CA GLU A 130 -2.30 -11.40 -7.31
C GLU A 130 -2.20 -10.11 -6.46
N ASN A 131 -3.35 -9.60 -6.03
CA ASN A 131 -3.43 -8.33 -5.28
C ASN A 131 -2.64 -8.35 -3.96
N ASP A 132 -2.49 -9.50 -3.30
CA ASP A 132 -1.74 -9.63 -2.05
C ASP A 132 -0.25 -9.30 -2.22
N PHE A 133 0.39 -9.77 -3.30
CA PHE A 133 1.79 -9.46 -3.59
C PHE A 133 2.02 -8.00 -3.92
N ILE A 134 1.06 -7.41 -4.64
CA ILE A 134 1.10 -6.01 -5.04
C ILE A 134 0.94 -5.11 -3.80
N GLN A 135 0.09 -5.50 -2.86
CA GLN A 135 -0.12 -4.76 -1.62
C GLN A 135 1.12 -4.79 -0.72
N ASP A 136 1.74 -5.96 -0.54
CA ASP A 136 2.99 -6.08 0.22
C ASP A 136 4.11 -5.19 -0.36
N MET A 137 4.25 -5.16 -1.69
CA MET A 137 5.24 -4.30 -2.36
C MET A 137 4.92 -2.81 -2.16
N PHE A 138 3.63 -2.44 -2.21
CA PHE A 138 3.19 -1.07 -1.95
C PHE A 138 3.49 -0.64 -0.51
N ASP A 139 3.26 -1.52 0.46
CA ASP A 139 3.54 -1.22 1.86
C ASP A 139 5.04 -1.02 2.11
N VAL A 140 5.91 -1.83 1.47
CA VAL A 140 7.36 -1.63 1.50
C VAL A 140 7.73 -0.28 0.84
N MET A 141 7.21 0.01 -0.35
CA MET A 141 7.45 1.27 -1.06
C MET A 141 7.08 2.49 -0.21
N MET A 142 5.94 2.46 0.46
CA MET A 142 5.51 3.57 1.32
C MET A 142 6.33 3.68 2.61
N SER A 143 6.83 2.55 3.15
CA SER A 143 7.69 2.55 4.34
C SER A 143 9.08 3.09 4.07
N GLU A 144 9.64 2.85 2.88
CA GLU A 144 10.95 3.36 2.46
C GLU A 144 10.93 4.85 2.11
N SER A 145 9.78 5.38 1.69
CA SER A 145 9.66 6.79 1.35
C SER A 145 9.86 7.70 2.58
N GLN A 146 10.69 8.73 2.41
CA GLN A 146 10.98 9.73 3.46
C GLN A 146 10.03 10.94 3.41
N VAL A 147 9.41 11.20 2.26
CA VAL A 147 8.54 12.35 2.02
C VAL A 147 7.09 11.91 1.85
N ALA A 148 6.78 10.93 1.00
CA ALA A 148 5.42 10.53 0.68
C ALA A 148 4.66 9.96 1.88
N ASN A 149 5.33 9.30 2.84
CA ASN A 149 4.71 8.81 4.06
C ASN A 149 4.24 9.92 5.03
N ARG A 150 4.68 11.17 4.83
CA ARG A 150 4.35 12.33 5.69
C ARG A 150 3.32 13.28 5.08
N ILE A 151 3.06 13.17 3.78
CA ILE A 151 2.07 14.01 3.10
C ILE A 151 0.64 13.55 3.40
N ARG A 152 -0.30 14.44 3.11
CA ARG A 152 -1.73 14.14 3.25
C ARG A 152 -2.23 13.35 2.04
N MET A 153 -2.33 12.03 2.16
CA MET A 153 -2.88 11.16 1.12
C MET A 153 -4.40 11.11 1.15
N ILE A 154 -5.03 11.24 -0.02
CA ILE A 154 -6.49 11.12 -0.21
C ILE A 154 -6.71 9.98 -1.21
N PRO A 155 -7.20 8.81 -0.75
CA PRO A 155 -7.48 7.70 -1.64
C PRO A 155 -8.67 8.02 -2.54
N ILE A 156 -8.55 7.69 -3.82
CA ILE A 156 -9.60 7.86 -4.82
C ILE A 156 -10.27 6.50 -5.11
N GLY A 157 -11.60 6.51 -5.31
CA GLY A 157 -12.34 5.30 -5.67
C GLY A 157 -11.90 4.70 -7.01
N ALA A 158 -12.09 3.38 -7.16
CA ALA A 158 -11.63 2.61 -8.32
C ALA A 158 -12.09 3.17 -9.68
N ASN A 159 -13.30 3.73 -9.73
CA ASN A 159 -13.94 4.21 -10.96
C ASN A 159 -13.63 5.68 -11.31
N THR A 160 -12.81 6.37 -10.51
CA THR A 160 -12.45 7.78 -10.76
C THR A 160 -10.94 7.91 -10.93
N ASN A 161 -10.51 8.77 -11.87
CA ASN A 161 -9.10 9.08 -12.10
C ASN A 161 -8.75 10.53 -11.77
N ARG A 162 -9.68 11.26 -11.17
CA ARG A 162 -9.57 12.70 -10.95
C ARG A 162 -10.23 13.09 -9.63
N LEU A 163 -9.57 13.93 -8.86
CA LEU A 163 -10.13 14.56 -7.67
C LEU A 163 -10.36 16.04 -7.92
N ARG A 164 -11.59 16.49 -7.72
CA ARG A 164 -11.94 17.91 -7.66
C ARG A 164 -12.36 18.24 -6.25
N THR A 165 -11.68 19.18 -5.65
CA THR A 165 -11.99 19.66 -4.29
C THR A 165 -11.86 21.16 -4.21
N LEU A 166 -12.53 21.75 -3.22
CA LEU A 166 -12.45 23.18 -2.98
C LEU A 166 -11.32 23.48 -1.99
N GLY A 167 -10.40 24.32 -2.40
CA GLY A 167 -9.38 24.91 -1.54
C GLY A 167 -9.73 26.35 -1.18
N ILE A 168 -9.11 26.84 -0.11
CA ILE A 168 -9.26 28.23 0.30
C ILE A 168 -8.27 29.07 -0.49
N ASP A 169 -8.76 30.14 -1.13
CA ASP A 169 -7.92 31.15 -1.80
C ASP A 169 -7.57 32.29 -0.84
N GLU A 170 -6.55 32.04 0.00
CA GLU A 170 -6.06 32.98 0.98
C GLU A 170 -4.65 33.49 0.59
N THR A 171 -4.54 34.67 0.03
CA THR A 171 -3.28 35.27 -0.42
C THR A 171 -2.78 36.38 0.49
N SER A 172 -3.67 37.08 1.20
CA SER A 172 -3.31 38.22 2.06
C SER A 172 -4.18 38.26 3.30
N ARG A 173 -3.56 38.63 4.42
CA ARG A 173 -4.18 38.93 5.71
C ARG A 173 -4.00 40.40 6.11
N ALA A 174 -3.47 41.24 5.25
CA ALA A 174 -3.11 42.62 5.56
C ALA A 174 -4.33 43.45 6.06
N ASN A 175 -5.53 43.18 5.56
CA ASN A 175 -6.78 43.81 5.98
C ASN A 175 -7.46 43.12 7.18
N GLY A 176 -6.79 42.18 7.87
CA GLY A 176 -7.35 41.43 8.98
C GLY A 176 -8.25 40.27 8.59
N SER A 177 -8.49 40.04 7.30
CA SER A 177 -9.32 38.91 6.84
C SER A 177 -8.65 37.56 7.01
N ARG A 178 -9.49 36.53 7.12
CA ARG A 178 -9.10 35.10 7.14
C ARG A 178 -9.92 34.36 6.09
N TRP A 179 -9.54 33.13 5.75
CA TRP A 179 -10.30 32.27 4.85
C TRP A 179 -10.60 32.91 3.49
N GLY A 180 -9.64 33.69 2.95
CA GLY A 180 -9.80 34.35 1.66
C GLY A 180 -10.68 35.61 1.67
N GLY A 181 -11.10 36.09 2.82
CA GLY A 181 -11.86 37.34 2.87
C GLY A 181 -12.85 37.48 4.02
N VAL A 182 -12.97 36.47 4.89
CA VAL A 182 -13.86 36.57 6.07
C VAL A 182 -13.26 37.53 7.09
N GLN A 183 -14.04 38.52 7.54
CA GLN A 183 -13.67 39.49 8.55
C GLN A 183 -14.66 39.50 9.70
N ALA A 184 -14.17 39.73 10.91
CA ALA A 184 -14.96 39.93 12.10
C ALA A 184 -14.70 41.36 12.64
N TYR A 185 -15.74 42.03 13.10
CA TYR A 185 -15.70 43.39 13.58
C TYR A 185 -16.25 43.48 15.00
N TRP A 186 -15.61 44.31 15.82
CA TRP A 186 -16.20 44.80 17.05
C TRP A 186 -17.10 45.98 16.70
N ILE A 187 -18.37 45.94 17.01
CA ILE A 187 -19.35 46.95 16.62
C ILE A 187 -20.06 47.51 17.86
N ALA A 188 -20.41 48.79 17.79
CA ALA A 188 -21.29 49.44 18.75
C ALA A 188 -22.76 49.15 18.41
N GLU A 189 -23.67 49.44 19.32
CA GLU A 189 -25.10 49.29 19.10
C GLU A 189 -25.58 50.14 17.90
N ALA A 190 -26.35 49.50 16.99
CA ALA A 190 -26.89 50.07 15.76
C ALA A 190 -25.86 50.46 14.67
N GLU A 191 -24.61 49.97 14.72
CA GLU A 191 -23.61 50.19 13.68
C GLU A 191 -23.74 49.16 12.54
N THR A 192 -23.52 49.63 11.30
CA THR A 192 -23.61 48.76 10.12
C THR A 192 -22.28 48.05 9.84
N VAL A 193 -22.35 46.73 9.62
CA VAL A 193 -21.16 45.87 9.32
C VAL A 193 -21.00 45.65 7.81
N THR A 194 -19.77 45.74 7.34
CA THR A 194 -19.43 45.40 5.96
C THR A 194 -19.53 43.89 5.75
N LYS A 195 -20.32 43.47 4.77
CA LYS A 195 -20.48 42.04 4.42
C LYS A 195 -19.16 41.47 3.93
N SER A 196 -18.77 40.36 4.47
CA SER A 196 -17.57 39.59 4.06
C SER A 196 -17.95 38.18 3.61
N LYS A 197 -17.18 37.60 2.67
CA LYS A 197 -17.41 36.25 2.17
C LYS A 197 -16.08 35.55 1.94
N PRO A 198 -16.01 34.20 2.17
CA PRO A 198 -14.83 33.45 1.85
C PRO A 198 -14.62 33.36 0.34
N LYS A 199 -13.35 33.27 -0.08
CA LYS A 199 -12.96 32.93 -1.46
C LYS A 199 -12.47 31.52 -1.51
N PHE A 200 -13.02 30.75 -2.46
CA PHE A 200 -12.63 29.40 -2.74
C PHE A 200 -11.98 29.31 -4.12
N ARG A 201 -11.08 28.35 -4.26
CA ARG A 201 -10.54 27.92 -5.55
C ARG A 201 -10.81 26.44 -5.75
N GLU A 202 -10.95 26.02 -6.97
CA GLU A 202 -11.00 24.61 -7.33
C GLU A 202 -9.57 24.05 -7.37
N ILE A 203 -9.36 22.92 -6.72
CA ILE A 203 -8.15 22.10 -6.81
C ILE A 203 -8.55 20.90 -7.64
N ASP A 204 -7.99 20.78 -8.84
CA ASP A 204 -8.26 19.71 -9.78
C ASP A 204 -6.99 18.94 -10.05
N MET A 205 -6.99 17.65 -9.67
CA MET A 205 -5.85 16.76 -9.82
C MET A 205 -6.29 15.50 -10.54
N ALA A 206 -5.62 15.17 -11.65
CA ALA A 206 -5.79 13.91 -12.37
C ALA A 206 -4.63 12.99 -12.05
N LEU A 207 -4.91 11.69 -11.83
CA LEU A 207 -3.88 10.68 -11.56
C LEU A 207 -2.90 10.58 -12.73
N GLN A 208 -1.62 10.55 -12.41
CA GLN A 208 -0.52 10.29 -13.34
C GLN A 208 -0.03 8.85 -13.17
N LYS A 209 0.55 8.27 -14.22
CA LYS A 209 1.10 6.93 -14.18
C LYS A 209 2.60 6.98 -13.88
N LEU A 210 3.01 6.32 -12.81
CA LEU A 210 4.40 5.89 -12.61
C LEU A 210 4.51 4.44 -13.07
N LEU A 211 5.43 4.16 -13.99
CA LEU A 211 5.59 2.85 -14.60
C LEU A 211 7.04 2.41 -14.44
N ALA A 212 7.22 1.18 -13.96
CA ALA A 212 8.51 0.52 -13.89
C ALA A 212 8.48 -0.80 -14.66
N LEU A 213 9.55 -1.10 -15.41
CA LEU A 213 9.72 -2.30 -16.22
C LEU A 213 10.96 -3.05 -15.76
N CYS A 214 10.85 -4.38 -15.64
CA CYS A 214 11.98 -5.28 -15.43
C CYS A 214 12.01 -6.37 -16.48
N TYR A 215 13.21 -6.65 -16.98
CA TYR A 215 13.49 -7.77 -17.84
C TYR A 215 14.19 -8.85 -17.00
N VAL A 216 13.66 -10.05 -17.02
CA VAL A 216 14.21 -11.19 -16.26
C VAL A 216 14.38 -12.35 -17.22
N THR A 217 15.56 -12.97 -17.21
CA THR A 217 15.84 -14.16 -18.04
C THR A 217 15.19 -15.39 -17.45
N ASP A 218 14.85 -16.38 -18.29
CA ASP A 218 14.21 -17.61 -17.84
C ASP A 218 15.13 -18.42 -16.90
N ASP A 219 16.44 -18.32 -17.01
CA ASP A 219 17.40 -18.95 -16.10
C ASP A 219 17.31 -18.38 -14.67
N LEU A 220 17.17 -17.05 -14.54
CA LEU A 220 16.97 -16.41 -13.22
C LEU A 220 15.63 -16.77 -12.58
N LEU A 221 14.60 -17.07 -13.37
CA LEU A 221 13.29 -17.50 -12.85
C LEU A 221 13.33 -18.90 -12.24
N GLN A 222 14.34 -19.72 -12.53
CA GLN A 222 14.50 -21.03 -11.90
C GLN A 222 14.84 -20.90 -10.40
N ASP A 223 15.53 -19.82 -9.98
CA ASP A 223 15.80 -19.51 -8.56
C ASP A 223 14.82 -18.46 -8.02
N ALA A 224 13.54 -18.80 -8.07
CA ALA A 224 12.42 -17.87 -7.85
C ALA A 224 12.40 -17.20 -6.46
N THR A 225 12.87 -17.88 -5.42
CA THR A 225 12.77 -17.34 -4.05
C THR A 225 13.71 -16.17 -3.81
N ALA A 226 14.96 -16.28 -4.29
CA ALA A 226 15.94 -15.20 -4.19
C ALA A 226 15.57 -14.03 -5.11
N LEU A 227 15.11 -14.31 -6.32
CA LEU A 227 14.66 -13.33 -7.28
C LEU A 227 13.47 -12.50 -6.77
N GLU A 228 12.49 -13.13 -6.14
CA GLU A 228 11.32 -12.46 -5.58
C GLU A 228 11.72 -11.34 -4.60
N ALA A 229 12.60 -11.67 -3.65
CA ALA A 229 13.03 -10.70 -2.65
C ALA A 229 13.75 -9.50 -3.26
N ILE A 230 14.66 -9.76 -4.21
CA ILE A 230 15.45 -8.72 -4.89
C ILE A 230 14.54 -7.82 -5.74
N VAL A 231 13.67 -8.40 -6.55
CA VAL A 231 12.77 -7.64 -7.43
C VAL A 231 11.81 -6.79 -6.61
N LYS A 232 11.21 -7.36 -5.56
CA LYS A 232 10.29 -6.65 -4.67
C LYS A 232 10.96 -5.44 -4.03
N GLN A 233 12.16 -5.62 -3.47
CA GLN A 233 12.90 -4.53 -2.82
C GLN A 233 13.34 -3.47 -3.84
N ALA A 234 13.97 -3.86 -4.95
CA ALA A 234 14.47 -2.93 -5.96
C ALA A 234 13.37 -2.05 -6.55
N TYR A 235 12.17 -2.62 -6.79
CA TYR A 235 11.05 -1.82 -7.28
C TYR A 235 10.47 -0.89 -6.21
N ALA A 236 10.37 -1.36 -4.97
CA ALA A 236 9.90 -0.53 -3.86
C ALA A 236 10.82 0.67 -3.67
N ASP A 237 12.14 0.46 -3.69
CA ASP A 237 13.14 1.50 -3.53
C ASP A 237 13.09 2.52 -4.68
N GLU A 238 13.11 2.05 -5.93
CA GLU A 238 13.11 2.96 -7.09
C GLU A 238 11.79 3.74 -7.22
N MET A 239 10.65 3.10 -6.96
CA MET A 239 9.35 3.79 -7.04
C MET A 239 9.19 4.79 -5.90
N SER A 240 9.64 4.47 -4.67
CA SER A 240 9.63 5.42 -3.55
C SER A 240 10.51 6.62 -3.84
N PHE A 241 11.73 6.39 -4.37
CA PHE A 241 12.64 7.45 -4.78
C PHE A 241 12.02 8.40 -5.80
N LYS A 242 11.37 7.85 -6.85
CA LYS A 242 10.71 8.66 -7.90
C LYS A 242 9.50 9.43 -7.39
N ILE A 243 8.74 8.87 -6.44
CA ILE A 243 7.61 9.57 -5.84
C ILE A 243 8.11 10.73 -4.98
N ASP A 244 9.11 10.50 -4.13
CA ASP A 244 9.72 11.53 -3.31
C ASP A 244 10.35 12.65 -4.16
N ASP A 245 11.05 12.29 -5.25
CA ASP A 245 11.57 13.25 -6.21
C ASP A 245 10.45 14.08 -6.87
N ALA A 246 9.36 13.43 -7.28
CA ALA A 246 8.23 14.14 -7.87
C ALA A 246 7.53 15.10 -6.88
N ILE A 247 7.48 14.77 -5.58
CA ILE A 247 6.93 15.65 -4.55
C ILE A 247 7.83 16.87 -4.33
N ILE A 248 9.14 16.73 -4.43
CA ILE A 248 10.10 17.83 -4.23
C ILE A 248 10.29 18.63 -5.53
N ASN A 249 10.63 17.97 -6.64
CA ASN A 249 11.12 18.56 -7.89
C ASN A 249 10.13 18.50 -9.06
N GLY A 250 8.99 17.84 -8.92
CA GLY A 250 8.06 17.60 -10.03
C GLY A 250 7.59 18.87 -10.73
N SER A 251 7.47 18.81 -12.05
CA SER A 251 7.08 19.95 -12.89
C SER A 251 5.57 20.23 -12.92
N GLY A 252 4.74 19.27 -12.49
CA GLY A 252 3.27 19.34 -12.62
C GLY A 252 2.73 18.97 -14.01
N VAL A 253 3.59 18.63 -14.96
CA VAL A 253 3.21 18.20 -16.31
C VAL A 253 3.57 16.72 -16.50
N GLY A 254 2.56 15.86 -16.58
CA GLY A 254 2.76 14.41 -16.66
C GLY A 254 3.26 13.76 -15.37
N MET A 255 3.50 14.55 -14.32
CA MET A 255 3.96 14.16 -13.00
C MET A 255 3.37 15.11 -11.94
N PRO A 256 3.45 14.79 -10.64
CA PRO A 256 3.03 15.69 -9.56
C PRO A 256 3.68 17.07 -9.64
N LEU A 257 3.00 18.09 -9.08
CA LEU A 257 3.59 19.41 -8.90
C LEU A 257 4.44 19.44 -7.64
N GLY A 258 5.74 19.50 -7.80
CA GLY A 258 6.70 19.51 -6.70
C GLY A 258 6.69 20.82 -5.90
N VAL A 259 7.16 20.72 -4.66
CA VAL A 259 7.25 21.85 -3.73
C VAL A 259 8.12 22.99 -4.29
N LEU A 260 9.27 22.64 -4.92
CA LEU A 260 10.22 23.63 -5.46
C LEU A 260 9.71 24.39 -6.68
N ASN A 261 8.77 23.81 -7.42
CA ASN A 261 8.18 24.39 -8.63
C ASN A 261 6.80 25.00 -8.37
N SER A 262 6.34 24.99 -7.11
CA SER A 262 5.06 25.57 -6.74
C SER A 262 5.15 27.08 -6.53
N ASP A 263 4.14 27.81 -6.98
CA ASP A 263 3.98 29.24 -6.68
C ASP A 263 3.81 29.54 -5.18
N ALA A 264 3.49 28.53 -4.36
CA ALA A 264 3.41 28.66 -2.92
C ALA A 264 4.78 28.73 -2.23
N LEU A 265 5.87 28.41 -2.92
CA LEU A 265 7.22 28.42 -2.37
C LEU A 265 7.68 29.81 -2.01
N VAL A 266 8.26 29.96 -0.81
CA VAL A 266 9.01 31.15 -0.43
C VAL A 266 10.51 30.85 -0.54
N THR A 267 11.22 31.63 -1.35
CA THR A 267 12.68 31.51 -1.49
C THR A 267 13.34 32.62 -0.67
N VAL A 268 14.16 32.22 0.30
CA VAL A 268 14.96 33.14 1.13
C VAL A 268 16.26 33.45 0.38
N ALA A 269 16.54 34.72 0.17
CA ALA A 269 17.78 35.17 -0.47
C ALA A 269 18.99 34.97 0.44
N LYS A 270 20.18 34.86 -0.14
CA LYS A 270 21.44 34.85 0.58
C LYS A 270 21.67 36.16 1.36
N GLU A 271 22.45 36.08 2.42
CA GLU A 271 22.86 37.26 3.20
C GLU A 271 23.85 38.11 2.41
N LYS A 272 23.95 39.39 2.81
CA LYS A 272 24.98 40.26 2.26
C LYS A 272 26.36 39.69 2.59
N ASP A 273 27.24 39.71 1.62
CA ASP A 273 28.63 39.19 1.76
C ASP A 273 28.72 37.70 2.16
N GLN A 274 27.69 36.90 1.86
CA GLN A 274 27.72 35.46 2.07
C GLN A 274 28.53 34.80 0.95
N ALA A 275 29.53 34.01 1.33
CA ALA A 275 30.33 33.23 0.38
C ALA A 275 29.48 32.20 -0.36
N ALA A 276 29.85 31.92 -1.61
CA ALA A 276 29.18 30.92 -2.44
C ALA A 276 29.21 29.54 -1.76
N GLY A 277 28.12 28.79 -1.86
CA GLY A 277 28.04 27.44 -1.31
C GLY A 277 28.07 27.36 0.22
N THR A 278 27.72 28.44 0.94
CA THR A 278 27.72 28.44 2.42
C THR A 278 26.31 28.64 2.98
N ILE A 279 26.07 28.15 4.19
CA ILE A 279 24.83 28.38 4.95
C ILE A 279 25.19 29.13 6.22
N LYS A 280 24.51 30.26 6.46
CA LYS A 280 24.62 31.03 7.71
C LYS A 280 23.40 30.79 8.60
N TYR A 281 23.58 30.95 9.91
CA TYR A 281 22.48 30.79 10.86
C TYR A 281 21.32 31.76 10.60
N GLU A 282 21.61 32.97 10.14
CA GLU A 282 20.64 33.98 9.77
C GLU A 282 19.71 33.50 8.64
N ASN A 283 20.24 32.70 7.67
CA ASN A 283 19.42 32.08 6.64
C ASN A 283 18.38 31.14 7.25
N ILE A 284 18.80 30.29 8.20
CA ILE A 284 17.91 29.36 8.90
C ILE A 284 16.84 30.09 9.70
N LEU A 285 17.20 31.18 10.41
CA LEU A 285 16.24 31.99 11.14
C LEU A 285 15.22 32.66 10.22
N LYS A 286 15.64 33.17 9.05
CA LYS A 286 14.73 33.74 8.05
C LYS A 286 13.79 32.70 7.47
N MET A 287 14.29 31.51 7.16
CA MET A 287 13.44 30.40 6.72
C MET A 287 12.40 30.06 7.79
N TRP A 288 12.84 29.92 9.05
CA TRP A 288 11.95 29.65 10.17
C TRP A 288 10.88 30.71 10.37
N SER A 289 11.24 31.98 10.23
CA SER A 289 10.29 33.10 10.37
C SER A 289 9.26 33.15 9.24
N SER A 290 9.59 32.63 8.07
CA SER A 290 8.71 32.58 6.89
C SER A 290 7.66 31.46 6.94
N VAL A 291 7.77 30.52 7.91
CA VAL A 291 6.75 29.49 8.14
C VAL A 291 5.73 29.99 9.17
N PRO A 292 4.42 29.91 8.89
CA PRO A 292 3.38 30.27 9.85
C PRO A 292 3.52 29.51 11.17
N ALA A 293 3.47 30.20 12.31
CA ALA A 293 3.74 29.61 13.63
C ALA A 293 2.95 28.31 13.91
N ARG A 294 1.68 28.27 13.49
CA ARG A 294 0.82 27.08 13.69
C ARG A 294 1.26 25.84 12.87
N LEU A 295 1.97 26.05 11.75
CA LEU A 295 2.44 24.96 10.87
C LEU A 295 3.82 24.46 11.28
N ARG A 296 4.54 25.20 12.10
CA ARG A 296 5.87 24.80 12.58
C ARG A 296 5.87 23.50 13.38
N ALA A 297 4.72 23.14 13.97
CA ALA A 297 4.59 21.89 14.72
C ALA A 297 4.82 20.62 13.88
N ASN A 298 4.46 20.64 12.59
CA ASN A 298 4.61 19.53 11.68
C ASN A 298 5.73 19.75 10.65
N ALA A 299 6.44 20.87 10.75
CA ALA A 299 7.50 21.20 9.81
C ALA A 299 8.68 20.25 9.94
N VAL A 300 9.32 19.94 8.82
CA VAL A 300 10.48 19.06 8.66
C VAL A 300 11.52 19.77 7.81
N TRP A 301 12.79 19.60 8.16
CA TRP A 301 13.93 20.04 7.37
C TRP A 301 14.35 18.91 6.44
N TYR A 302 14.20 19.10 5.14
CA TYR A 302 14.78 18.24 4.12
C TYR A 302 16.07 18.86 3.64
N ILE A 303 17.15 18.10 3.63
CA ILE A 303 18.49 18.60 3.27
C ILE A 303 19.19 17.63 2.35
N ASN A 304 20.11 18.14 1.53
CA ASN A 304 21.11 17.30 0.89
C ASN A 304 22.19 16.88 1.90
N GLN A 305 22.73 15.67 1.80
CA GLN A 305 23.76 15.16 2.70
C GLN A 305 25.02 16.06 2.75
N GLU A 306 25.36 16.73 1.65
CA GLU A 306 26.48 17.65 1.57
C GLU A 306 26.36 18.85 2.52
N ILE A 307 25.18 19.14 3.05
CA ILE A 307 24.91 20.24 3.96
C ILE A 307 25.26 19.90 5.40
N GLU A 308 25.21 18.62 5.78
CA GLU A 308 25.44 18.21 7.18
C GLU A 308 26.73 18.76 7.78
N PRO A 309 27.91 18.70 7.12
CA PRO A 309 29.14 19.25 7.67
C PRO A 309 29.04 20.76 7.98
N GLN A 310 28.31 21.51 7.16
CA GLN A 310 28.09 22.95 7.38
C GLN A 310 27.18 23.24 8.58
N LEU A 311 26.16 22.41 8.81
CA LEU A 311 25.31 22.52 9.99
C LEU A 311 26.11 22.28 11.28
N TYR A 312 27.00 21.26 11.30
CA TYR A 312 27.85 20.95 12.46
C TYR A 312 28.85 22.04 12.75
N THR A 313 29.41 22.70 11.74
CA THR A 313 30.38 23.78 11.90
C THR A 313 29.73 25.17 12.06
N MET A 314 28.40 25.25 12.02
CA MET A 314 27.67 26.50 12.17
C MET A 314 27.84 27.07 13.58
N ALA A 315 28.35 28.27 13.66
CA ALA A 315 28.59 28.98 14.93
C ALA A 315 27.99 30.37 14.91
N LEU A 316 27.49 30.82 16.05
CA LEU A 316 27.12 32.21 16.30
C LEU A 316 28.40 32.98 16.67
N ASN A 317 28.72 34.03 15.92
CA ASN A 317 29.79 34.93 16.26
C ASN A 317 29.36 35.83 17.45
N ILE A 318 29.74 35.42 18.66
CA ILE A 318 29.53 36.19 19.90
C ILE A 318 30.89 36.68 20.37
N GLY A 319 31.21 37.96 20.17
CA GLY A 319 32.52 38.53 20.48
C GLY A 319 33.64 37.92 19.62
N THR A 320 34.80 37.59 20.26
CA THR A 320 35.93 36.93 19.60
C THR A 320 35.85 35.40 19.60
N GLY A 321 34.87 34.81 20.27
CA GLY A 321 34.64 33.36 20.34
C GLY A 321 33.34 32.98 19.68
N GLY A 322 33.30 31.92 18.84
CA GLY A 322 32.09 31.35 18.26
C GLY A 322 31.40 30.40 19.23
N ALA A 323 30.08 30.54 19.44
CA ALA A 323 29.28 29.52 20.12
C ALA A 323 28.65 28.59 19.07
N PRO A 324 28.83 27.27 19.15
CA PRO A 324 28.18 26.34 18.19
C PRO A 324 26.67 26.45 18.33
N VAL A 325 25.99 26.61 17.21
CA VAL A 325 24.51 26.76 17.15
C VAL A 325 23.82 25.42 17.03
N PHE A 326 24.46 24.49 16.33
CA PHE A 326 23.95 23.15 16.10
C PHE A 326 24.89 22.14 16.73
N LEU A 327 24.45 21.55 17.84
CA LEU A 327 25.12 20.41 18.47
C LEU A 327 24.08 19.28 18.54
N PRO A 328 24.37 18.08 18.01
CA PRO A 328 23.55 16.92 18.27
C PRO A 328 23.43 16.70 19.78
N SER A 329 22.25 16.40 20.27
CA SER A 329 22.05 16.08 21.69
C SER A 329 22.88 14.83 22.04
N GLY A 330 23.96 14.98 22.83
CA GLY A 330 24.87 13.89 23.17
C GLY A 330 26.22 13.91 22.44
N GLY A 331 26.52 14.96 21.66
CA GLY A 331 27.78 15.10 20.92
C GLY A 331 27.88 14.16 19.72
N ALA A 332 29.10 13.89 19.27
CA ALA A 332 29.36 13.03 18.09
C ALA A 332 28.95 11.54 18.27
N SER A 333 28.60 11.14 19.48
CA SER A 333 28.14 9.76 19.79
C SER A 333 26.63 9.61 19.85
N ALA A 334 25.86 10.66 19.60
CA ALA A 334 24.40 10.61 19.68
C ALA A 334 23.75 10.12 18.36
N SER A 335 22.49 9.69 18.49
CA SER A 335 21.62 9.26 17.40
C SER A 335 21.70 10.19 16.19
N GLN A 336 21.75 9.60 15.03
CA GLN A 336 21.95 10.17 13.70
C GLN A 336 20.92 11.23 13.26
N TYR A 337 19.78 11.35 13.96
CA TYR A 337 18.73 12.31 13.63
C TYR A 337 18.72 13.48 14.62
N SER A 338 19.46 14.52 14.24
CA SER A 338 19.47 15.79 14.95
C SER A 338 18.22 16.61 14.68
N THR A 339 17.89 17.51 15.60
CA THR A 339 16.81 18.48 15.40
C THR A 339 17.38 19.87 15.20
N LEU A 340 16.90 20.61 14.22
CA LEU A 340 17.20 22.02 14.01
C LEU A 340 15.97 22.84 14.40
N LEU A 341 16.11 23.75 15.37
CA LEU A 341 15.00 24.51 15.94
C LEU A 341 13.84 23.59 16.42
N ASN A 342 14.20 22.49 17.05
CA ASN A 342 13.28 21.47 17.58
C ASN A 342 12.41 20.79 16.48
N ARG A 343 12.90 20.74 15.23
CA ARG A 343 12.27 20.02 14.11
C ARG A 343 13.24 19.00 13.54
N PRO A 344 12.73 17.82 13.11
CA PRO A 344 13.59 16.77 12.57
C PRO A 344 14.28 17.24 11.28
N ILE A 345 15.52 16.81 11.10
CA ILE A 345 16.28 16.93 9.86
C ILE A 345 16.26 15.58 9.18
N ILE A 346 15.92 15.55 7.91
CA ILE A 346 15.90 14.33 7.09
C ILE A 346 16.80 14.58 5.88
N PRO A 347 17.95 13.93 5.82
CA PRO A 347 18.79 13.97 4.62
C PRO A 347 18.10 13.14 3.52
N ILE A 348 17.95 13.73 2.34
CA ILE A 348 17.37 13.10 1.15
C ILE A 348 18.18 13.48 -0.09
N GLU A 349 18.36 12.53 -0.99
CA GLU A 349 19.11 12.72 -2.24
C GLU A 349 18.36 13.59 -3.26
N GLN A 350 17.04 13.74 -3.12
CA GLN A 350 16.19 14.54 -4.01
C GLN A 350 16.38 16.05 -3.81
N CYS A 351 17.03 16.48 -2.72
CA CYS A 351 17.41 17.87 -2.54
C CYS A 351 18.57 18.26 -3.46
N SER A 352 18.56 19.49 -3.95
CA SER A 352 19.61 20.03 -4.82
C SER A 352 20.99 20.02 -4.13
N VAL A 353 22.04 20.05 -4.94
CA VAL A 353 23.43 20.19 -4.42
C VAL A 353 23.62 21.50 -3.67
N LEU A 354 24.58 21.51 -2.76
CA LEU A 354 24.91 22.65 -1.92
C LEU A 354 25.10 23.96 -2.72
N GLY A 355 24.44 25.01 -2.29
CA GLY A 355 24.51 26.34 -2.92
C GLY A 355 23.48 26.60 -4.01
N LYS A 356 22.67 25.59 -4.41
CA LYS A 356 21.57 25.72 -5.35
C LYS A 356 20.24 25.84 -4.63
N LYS A 357 19.25 26.45 -5.31
CA LYS A 357 17.88 26.48 -4.80
C LYS A 357 17.37 25.07 -4.54
N GLY A 358 16.85 24.82 -3.34
CA GLY A 358 16.31 23.49 -2.97
C GLY A 358 17.33 22.58 -2.29
N ASP A 359 18.51 23.05 -1.93
CA ASP A 359 19.49 22.28 -1.17
C ASP A 359 19.07 22.08 0.31
N ILE A 360 18.38 23.07 0.88
CA ILE A 360 17.71 22.99 2.18
C ILE A 360 16.27 23.47 2.06
N ILE A 361 15.33 22.67 2.52
CA ILE A 361 13.90 22.94 2.43
C ILE A 361 13.29 22.78 3.81
N LEU A 362 12.58 23.82 4.26
CA LEU A 362 11.70 23.71 5.43
C LEU A 362 10.27 23.59 4.95
N ALA A 363 9.66 22.43 5.14
CA ALA A 363 8.32 22.14 4.66
C ALA A 363 7.43 21.56 5.74
N ASP A 364 6.14 21.90 5.70
CA ASP A 364 5.08 21.14 6.39
C ASP A 364 4.45 20.18 5.39
N PRO A 365 4.82 18.87 5.43
CA PRO A 365 4.33 17.89 4.47
C PRO A 365 2.81 17.73 4.49
N THR A 366 2.15 18.00 5.61
CA THR A 366 0.68 17.89 5.72
C THR A 366 -0.07 18.91 4.85
N GLN A 367 0.63 19.94 4.37
CA GLN A 367 0.10 20.96 3.44
C GLN A 367 0.29 20.57 1.97
N TYR A 368 0.85 19.38 1.71
CA TYR A 368 0.90 18.78 0.39
C TYR A 368 -0.18 17.69 0.30
N ILE A 369 -1.02 17.75 -0.73
CA ILE A 369 -2.06 16.75 -0.96
C ILE A 369 -1.59 15.80 -2.03
N GLY A 370 -1.56 14.52 -1.70
CA GLY A 370 -1.38 13.42 -2.64
C GLY A 370 -2.70 12.71 -2.89
N ILE A 371 -2.88 12.20 -4.09
CA ILE A 371 -4.00 11.34 -4.47
C ILE A 371 -3.49 10.03 -5.06
N ASP A 372 -4.08 8.92 -4.66
CA ASP A 372 -3.74 7.60 -5.16
C ASP A 372 -4.96 6.66 -5.26
N LYS A 373 -4.79 5.54 -5.90
CA LYS A 373 -5.81 4.47 -5.93
C LYS A 373 -5.58 3.36 -4.91
N LYS A 374 -4.50 3.39 -4.15
CA LYS A 374 -4.08 2.32 -3.22
C LYS A 374 -4.01 0.91 -3.84
N ALA A 375 -4.08 0.81 -5.14
CA ALA A 375 -4.06 -0.44 -5.86
C ALA A 375 -3.10 -0.28 -7.05
N PRO A 376 -1.78 -0.48 -6.87
CA PRO A 376 -0.88 -0.64 -7.99
C PRO A 376 -1.31 -1.86 -8.81
N THR A 377 -0.97 -1.87 -10.08
CA THR A 377 -1.19 -3.01 -10.97
C THR A 377 0.14 -3.54 -11.43
N ALA A 378 0.26 -4.87 -11.50
CA ALA A 378 1.43 -5.50 -12.03
C ALA A 378 1.03 -6.58 -13.04
N ASP A 379 1.70 -6.58 -14.18
CA ASP A 379 1.46 -7.49 -15.28
C ASP A 379 2.78 -8.13 -15.71
N VAL A 380 2.71 -9.36 -16.18
CA VAL A 380 3.85 -10.09 -16.75
C VAL A 380 3.56 -10.42 -18.21
N SER A 381 4.51 -10.18 -19.08
CA SER A 381 4.41 -10.55 -20.50
C SER A 381 5.62 -11.38 -20.92
N ILE A 382 5.33 -12.53 -21.53
CA ILE A 382 6.32 -13.46 -22.09
C ILE A 382 6.62 -13.20 -23.57
N HIS A 383 5.79 -12.40 -24.25
CA HIS A 383 5.89 -12.23 -25.71
C HIS A 383 6.75 -11.05 -26.18
N VAL A 384 6.96 -10.05 -25.33
CA VAL A 384 7.60 -8.79 -25.74
C VAL A 384 9.06 -8.99 -26.16
N ARG A 385 9.77 -9.96 -25.55
CA ARG A 385 11.16 -10.29 -25.85
C ARG A 385 11.42 -11.79 -26.06
N PHE A 386 10.49 -12.46 -26.70
CA PHE A 386 10.55 -13.89 -26.97
C PHE A 386 11.87 -14.36 -27.64
N LEU A 387 12.46 -13.53 -28.49
CA LEU A 387 13.73 -13.85 -29.17
C LEU A 387 14.98 -13.79 -28.27
N TYR A 388 14.85 -13.22 -27.07
CA TYR A 388 15.96 -13.03 -26.14
C TYR A 388 15.83 -13.90 -24.89
N ASP A 389 14.81 -14.77 -24.82
CA ASP A 389 14.55 -15.63 -23.67
C ASP A 389 14.35 -14.83 -22.36
N GLU A 390 13.68 -13.66 -22.48
CA GLU A 390 13.42 -12.72 -21.40
C GLU A 390 11.93 -12.50 -21.20
N GLN A 391 11.51 -12.49 -19.95
CA GLN A 391 10.17 -12.08 -19.53
C GLN A 391 10.17 -10.64 -19.05
N VAL A 392 9.05 -9.93 -19.26
CA VAL A 392 8.91 -8.53 -18.90
C VAL A 392 7.88 -8.36 -17.81
N PHE A 393 8.30 -7.82 -16.68
CA PHE A 393 7.43 -7.42 -15.58
C PHE A 393 7.16 -5.94 -15.66
N ARG A 394 5.89 -5.56 -15.54
CA ARG A 394 5.43 -4.18 -15.58
C ARG A 394 4.67 -3.86 -14.30
N PHE A 395 5.15 -2.86 -13.56
CA PHE A 395 4.48 -2.31 -12.38
C PHE A 395 3.96 -0.92 -12.69
N ILE A 396 2.70 -0.65 -12.36
CA ILE A 396 2.06 0.64 -12.58
C ILE A 396 1.48 1.12 -11.27
N TYR A 397 1.93 2.29 -10.82
CA TYR A 397 1.32 3.02 -9.72
C TYR A 397 0.72 4.33 -10.22
N LYS A 398 -0.49 4.66 -9.77
CA LYS A 398 -1.16 5.90 -10.17
C LYS A 398 -1.17 6.85 -9.00
N PHE A 399 -0.42 7.92 -9.15
CA PHE A 399 -0.22 8.94 -8.13
C PHE A 399 -0.29 10.33 -8.76
N ASN A 400 -0.77 11.32 -8.02
CA ASN A 400 -0.55 12.73 -8.30
C ASN A 400 -0.56 13.51 -6.99
N GLY A 401 -0.01 14.72 -7.01
CA GLY A 401 0.01 15.58 -5.84
C GLY A 401 0.29 17.02 -6.19
N ALA A 402 -0.14 17.89 -5.30
CA ALA A 402 0.13 19.32 -5.39
C ALA A 402 0.06 19.97 -4.00
N PRO A 403 0.76 21.09 -3.78
CA PRO A 403 0.60 21.93 -2.61
C PRO A 403 -0.85 22.39 -2.43
N TYR A 404 -1.37 22.27 -1.22
CA TYR A 404 -2.73 22.73 -0.89
C TYR A 404 -2.89 24.22 -1.15
N ARG A 405 -1.84 25.02 -0.89
CA ARG A 405 -1.80 26.45 -1.20
C ARG A 405 -1.10 26.68 -2.54
N ASN A 406 -1.61 27.65 -3.29
CA ASN A 406 -1.03 28.05 -4.58
C ASN A 406 -0.20 29.33 -4.49
N LYS A 407 -0.24 30.07 -3.38
CA LYS A 407 0.51 31.32 -3.18
C LYS A 407 0.93 31.48 -1.72
N PRO A 408 2.04 32.17 -1.46
CA PRO A 408 2.41 32.63 -0.12
C PRO A 408 1.35 33.58 0.44
N ILE A 409 1.29 33.69 1.76
CA ILE A 409 0.35 34.56 2.46
C ILE A 409 1.08 35.80 2.93
N ILE A 410 0.56 36.97 2.58
CA ILE A 410 0.99 38.23 3.18
C ILE A 410 0.42 38.30 4.60
N PRO A 411 1.23 38.45 5.66
CA PRO A 411 0.77 38.48 7.05
C PRO A 411 -0.07 39.74 7.35
N TYR A 412 -0.83 39.72 8.44
CA TYR A 412 -1.58 40.87 8.92
C TYR A 412 -0.68 42.06 9.30
N LYS A 413 0.44 41.75 9.96
CA LYS A 413 1.50 42.69 10.29
C LYS A 413 2.83 42.07 9.94
N GLY A 414 3.72 42.83 9.30
CA GLY A 414 5.03 42.36 8.85
C GLY A 414 5.14 42.32 7.32
N ALA A 415 6.36 42.32 6.82
CA ALA A 415 6.67 42.37 5.39
C ALA A 415 6.97 41.00 4.78
N ASN A 416 7.34 40.01 5.58
CA ASN A 416 7.78 38.69 5.09
C ASN A 416 6.57 37.83 4.71
N ALA A 417 6.56 37.33 3.49
CA ALA A 417 5.57 36.36 3.04
C ALA A 417 5.68 35.06 3.84
N LEU A 418 4.53 34.47 4.14
CA LEU A 418 4.43 33.23 4.92
C LEU A 418 4.00 32.08 4.02
N SER A 419 4.73 30.97 4.09
CA SER A 419 4.38 29.74 3.35
C SER A 419 4.66 28.50 4.18
N PRO A 420 3.93 27.39 3.95
CA PRO A 420 4.29 26.07 4.48
C PRO A 420 5.57 25.49 3.83
N PHE A 421 6.04 26.08 2.73
CA PHE A 421 7.18 25.61 1.96
C PHE A 421 8.18 26.76 1.79
N VAL A 422 9.38 26.58 2.33
CA VAL A 422 10.43 27.60 2.31
C VAL A 422 11.75 26.97 1.93
N THR A 423 12.50 27.60 1.05
CA THR A 423 13.84 27.15 0.66
C THR A 423 14.82 28.30 0.63
N LEU A 424 16.12 27.99 0.61
CA LEU A 424 17.15 28.96 0.27
C LEU A 424 17.25 29.12 -1.25
N GLY A 425 17.54 30.34 -1.67
CA GLY A 425 17.90 30.65 -3.06
C GLY A 425 19.34 30.26 -3.40
N ASP A 426 19.70 30.43 -4.67
CA ASP A 426 21.07 30.23 -5.15
C ASP A 426 22.04 31.18 -4.43
N ARG A 427 23.21 30.66 -4.06
CA ARG A 427 24.21 31.41 -3.31
C ARG A 427 25.63 30.98 -3.59
#